data_2b2cde991f7b2b43e776542d7fefc33f
#
_entry.id   2b2cde991f7b2b43e776542d7fefc33f
#
_cell.length_a   1.000
_cell.length_b   1.000
_cell.length_c   1.000
_cell.angle_alpha   90.00
_cell.angle_beta   90.00
_cell.angle_gamma   90.00
#
_symmetry.space_group_name_H-M   'P 1'
#
loop_
_entity.id
_entity.type
_entity.pdbx_description
1 polymer ?
#
loop_
_entity_poly.entity_id
_entity_poly.type
_entity_poly.pdbx_seq_one_letter_code
_entity_poly.pdbx_strand_id
1 'polypeptide(L)'
;MYKETLSKDLTKIGEVSAATRPTALRVGMVGLAVLFLVIVWVFTNLVSGDGANSSMIVAAGVIGGYMALNIGANDVANNMAPAVGSRALTLAGALVIAAIFESAGAILAG
;
A
#
# COMPACT_ATOMS: atom_id res chain seq x y z
N MET A 1 -40.73 23.97 -3.22
CA MET A 1 -39.97 24.36 -2.02
C MET A 1 -39.24 23.21 -1.38
N TYR A 2 -39.91 22.16 -0.91
CA TYR A 2 -39.25 21.00 -0.29
C TYR A 2 -38.29 20.22 -1.26
N LYS A 3 -38.68 19.98 -2.50
CA LYS A 3 -37.85 19.32 -3.52
C LYS A 3 -36.61 20.12 -3.91
N GLU A 4 -36.70 21.45 -3.86
CA GLU A 4 -35.59 22.33 -4.23
C GLU A 4 -34.54 22.42 -3.12
N THR A 5 -34.95 22.42 -1.86
CA THR A 5 -34.02 22.34 -0.73
C THR A 5 -33.31 20.97 -0.69
N LEU A 6 -34.07 19.90 -0.91
CA LEU A 6 -33.49 18.53 -0.95
C LEU A 6 -32.45 18.38 -2.07
N SER A 7 -32.73 18.93 -3.27
CA SER A 7 -31.76 18.86 -4.38
C SER A 7 -30.50 19.65 -4.10
N LYS A 8 -30.59 20.82 -3.46
CA LYS A 8 -29.43 21.63 -3.03
C LYS A 8 -28.61 20.91 -1.96
N ASP A 9 -29.24 20.24 -1.02
CA ASP A 9 -28.54 19.50 0.02
C ASP A 9 -27.84 18.26 -0.55
N LEU A 10 -28.49 17.53 -1.47
CA LEU A 10 -27.85 16.41 -2.17
C LEU A 10 -26.65 16.83 -3.02
N THR A 11 -26.72 18.00 -3.67
CA THR A 11 -25.60 18.54 -4.45
C THR A 11 -24.42 18.89 -3.52
N LYS A 12 -24.69 19.56 -2.38
CA LYS A 12 -23.66 19.88 -1.39
C LYS A 12 -22.99 18.63 -0.80
N ILE A 13 -23.78 17.61 -0.47
CA ILE A 13 -23.25 16.32 0.03
C ILE A 13 -22.39 15.67 -1.05
N GLY A 14 -22.80 15.70 -2.32
CA GLY A 14 -22.02 15.20 -3.46
C GLY A 14 -20.69 15.93 -3.62
N GLU A 15 -20.68 17.26 -3.55
CA GLU A 15 -19.46 18.08 -3.63
C GLU A 15 -18.50 17.82 -2.47
N VAL A 16 -19.00 17.75 -1.23
CA VAL A 16 -18.18 17.44 -0.06
C VAL A 16 -17.60 16.04 -0.15
N SER A 17 -18.40 15.06 -0.56
CA SER A 17 -17.92 13.68 -0.71
C SER A 17 -16.87 13.55 -1.82
N ALA A 18 -17.03 14.26 -2.93
CA ALA A 18 -16.05 14.29 -4.02
C ALA A 18 -14.73 14.96 -3.60
N ALA A 19 -14.79 16.02 -2.79
CA ALA A 19 -13.61 16.71 -2.29
C ALA A 19 -12.84 15.93 -1.21
N THR A 20 -13.56 15.16 -0.37
CA THR A 20 -12.94 14.41 0.73
C THR A 20 -12.41 13.04 0.30
N ARG A 21 -12.95 12.45 -0.75
CA ARG A 21 -12.58 11.11 -1.23
C ARG A 21 -11.09 10.94 -1.55
N PRO A 22 -10.43 11.86 -2.30
CA PRO A 22 -9.00 11.71 -2.58
C PRO A 22 -8.13 11.84 -1.32
N THR A 23 -8.53 12.67 -0.36
CA THR A 23 -7.82 12.82 0.92
C THR A 23 -7.98 11.59 1.80
N ALA A 24 -9.19 11.04 1.91
CA ALA A 24 -9.45 9.81 2.65
C ALA A 24 -8.67 8.62 2.10
N LEU A 25 -8.57 8.48 0.77
CA LEU A 25 -7.77 7.44 0.13
C LEU A 25 -6.27 7.59 0.43
N ARG A 26 -5.73 8.82 0.38
CA ARG A 26 -4.33 9.08 0.71
C ARG A 26 -4.02 8.76 2.17
N VAL A 27 -4.86 9.20 3.09
CA VAL A 27 -4.72 8.89 4.52
C VAL A 27 -4.81 7.39 4.76
N GLY A 28 -5.73 6.69 4.09
CA GLY A 28 -5.86 5.24 4.17
C GLY A 28 -4.62 4.50 3.67
N MET A 29 -4.03 4.92 2.55
CA MET A 29 -2.79 4.32 2.02
C MET A 29 -1.59 4.56 2.95
N VAL A 30 -1.44 5.77 3.48
CA VAL A 30 -0.38 6.06 4.46
C VAL A 30 -0.59 5.24 5.73
N GLY A 31 -1.83 5.13 6.22
CA GLY A 31 -2.18 4.30 7.36
C GLY A 31 -1.82 2.82 7.15
N LEU A 32 -2.10 2.28 5.96
CA LEU A 32 -1.75 0.91 5.59
C LEU A 32 -0.23 0.70 5.54
N ALA A 33 0.52 1.65 5.00
CA ALA A 33 1.98 1.60 4.97
C ALA A 33 2.59 1.63 6.38
N VAL A 34 2.08 2.50 7.26
CA VAL A 34 2.49 2.55 8.66
C VAL A 34 2.16 1.25 9.38
N LEU A 35 0.95 0.72 9.19
CA LEU A 35 0.54 -0.57 9.75
C LEU A 35 1.49 -1.71 9.33
N PHE A 36 1.85 -1.76 8.05
CA PHE A 36 2.81 -2.73 7.54
C PHE A 36 4.17 -2.61 8.26
N LEU A 37 4.71 -1.41 8.40
CA LEU A 37 5.98 -1.19 9.09
C LEU A 37 5.91 -1.57 10.59
N VAL A 38 4.78 -1.32 11.25
CA VAL A 38 4.55 -1.78 12.64
C VAL A 38 4.54 -3.31 12.71
N ILE A 39 3.89 -3.97 11.77
CA ILE A 39 3.88 -5.45 11.70
C ILE A 39 5.31 -5.98 11.50
N VAL A 40 6.07 -5.41 10.59
CA VAL A 40 7.48 -5.78 10.36
C VAL A 40 8.31 -5.56 11.62
N TRP A 41 8.14 -4.44 12.30
CA TRP A 41 8.83 -4.15 13.55
C TRP A 41 8.50 -5.18 14.64
N VAL A 42 7.22 -5.47 14.85
CA VAL A 42 6.78 -6.50 15.83
C VAL A 42 7.37 -7.87 15.47
N PHE A 43 7.24 -8.27 14.21
CA PHE A 43 7.74 -9.55 13.72
C PHE A 43 9.25 -9.69 13.92
N THR A 44 10.02 -8.67 13.53
CA THR A 44 11.49 -8.69 13.71
C THR A 44 11.91 -8.71 15.17
N ASN A 45 11.18 -8.02 16.06
CA ASN A 45 11.40 -8.14 17.49
C ASN A 45 11.16 -9.55 18.03
N LEU A 46 10.09 -10.19 17.60
CA LEU A 46 9.75 -11.55 18.04
C LEU A 46 10.79 -12.59 17.56
N VAL A 47 11.31 -12.42 16.35
CA VAL A 47 12.26 -13.37 15.74
C VAL A 47 13.69 -13.13 16.19
N SER A 48 14.10 -11.87 16.45
CA SER A 48 15.48 -11.54 16.83
C SER A 48 15.87 -12.00 18.24
N GLY A 49 14.91 -12.24 19.13
CA GLY A 49 15.17 -12.61 20.50
C GLY A 49 15.97 -11.55 21.28
N ASP A 50 16.49 -11.91 22.47
CA ASP A 50 17.22 -11.01 23.37
C ASP A 50 18.75 -11.02 23.15
N GLY A 51 19.20 -11.33 21.92
CA GLY A 51 20.63 -11.38 21.60
C GLY A 51 21.30 -9.99 21.50
N ALA A 52 22.63 -9.97 21.61
CA ALA A 52 23.41 -8.72 21.53
C ALA A 52 23.21 -7.92 20.22
N ASN A 53 22.79 -8.57 19.13
CA ASN A 53 22.53 -7.97 17.83
C ASN A 53 21.04 -7.74 17.53
N SER A 54 20.16 -7.95 18.50
CA SER A 54 18.71 -7.86 18.34
C SER A 54 18.27 -6.49 17.79
N SER A 55 18.80 -5.41 18.34
CA SER A 55 18.50 -4.05 17.87
C SER A 55 18.93 -3.79 16.42
N MET A 56 20.05 -4.36 16.00
CA MET A 56 20.51 -4.25 14.60
C MET A 56 19.61 -5.04 13.65
N ILE A 57 19.16 -6.23 14.04
CA ILE A 57 18.25 -7.06 13.24
C ILE A 57 16.91 -6.36 13.08
N VAL A 58 16.39 -5.79 14.17
CA VAL A 58 15.14 -5.02 14.15
C VAL A 58 15.26 -3.80 13.25
N ALA A 59 16.34 -3.02 13.38
CA ALA A 59 16.57 -1.86 12.54
C ALA A 59 16.70 -2.24 11.05
N ALA A 60 17.46 -3.29 10.75
CA ALA A 60 17.58 -3.82 9.38
C ALA A 60 16.25 -4.28 8.81
N GLY A 61 15.43 -4.96 9.61
CA GLY A 61 14.09 -5.41 9.22
C GLY A 61 13.15 -4.25 8.90
N VAL A 62 13.12 -3.21 9.73
CA VAL A 62 12.28 -2.01 9.49
C VAL A 62 12.76 -1.24 8.26
N ILE A 63 14.07 -1.04 8.10
CA ILE A 63 14.64 -0.40 6.91
C ILE A 63 14.33 -1.22 5.65
N GLY A 64 14.50 -2.54 5.71
CA GLY A 64 14.16 -3.44 4.62
C GLY A 64 12.67 -3.39 4.26
N GLY A 65 11.79 -3.37 5.25
CA GLY A 65 10.36 -3.19 5.05
C GLY A 65 10.00 -1.84 4.39
N TYR A 66 10.63 -0.77 4.80
CA TYR A 66 10.47 0.54 4.17
C TYR A 66 10.96 0.53 2.71
N MET A 67 12.11 -0.07 2.44
CA MET A 67 12.63 -0.21 1.08
C MET A 67 11.70 -1.07 0.21
N ALA A 68 11.16 -2.15 0.76
CA ALA A 68 10.21 -3.01 0.05
C ALA A 68 8.95 -2.26 -0.37
N LEU A 69 8.39 -1.38 0.49
CA LEU A 69 7.27 -0.51 0.13
C LEU A 69 7.60 0.43 -1.03
N ASN A 70 8.78 1.06 -1.01
CA ASN A 70 9.18 1.99 -2.05
C ASN A 70 9.47 1.30 -3.38
N ILE A 71 10.22 0.20 -3.34
CA ILE A 71 10.59 -0.57 -4.54
C ILE A 71 9.34 -1.22 -5.13
N GLY A 72 8.52 -1.88 -4.31
CA GLY A 72 7.30 -2.53 -4.78
C GLY A 72 6.32 -1.57 -5.43
N ALA A 73 6.11 -0.38 -4.88
CA ALA A 73 5.27 0.64 -5.48
C ALA A 73 5.83 1.13 -6.83
N ASN A 74 7.15 1.31 -6.92
CA ASN A 74 7.82 1.77 -8.14
C ASN A 74 7.80 0.69 -9.23
N ASP A 75 8.09 -0.56 -8.88
CA ASP A 75 8.14 -1.68 -9.83
C ASP A 75 6.75 -2.00 -10.39
N VAL A 76 5.71 -1.98 -9.56
CA VAL A 76 4.33 -2.12 -10.04
C VAL A 76 3.96 -0.98 -11.00
N ALA A 77 4.32 0.27 -10.65
CA ALA A 77 4.03 1.40 -11.51
C ALA A 77 4.75 1.30 -12.87
N ASN A 78 6.01 0.91 -12.89
CA ASN A 78 6.82 0.87 -14.10
C ASN A 78 6.59 -0.38 -14.95
N ASN A 79 6.51 -1.55 -14.32
CA ASN A 79 6.46 -2.82 -15.03
C ASN A 79 5.03 -3.26 -15.39
N MET A 80 4.04 -2.91 -14.54
CA MET A 80 2.65 -3.30 -14.75
C MET A 80 1.81 -2.23 -15.45
N ALA A 81 2.24 -0.95 -15.44
CA ALA A 81 1.50 0.13 -16.07
C ALA A 81 1.17 -0.11 -17.56
N PRO A 82 2.07 -0.64 -18.40
CA PRO A 82 1.76 -0.93 -19.80
C PRO A 82 0.67 -2.00 -19.94
N ALA A 83 0.69 -3.05 -19.13
CA ALA A 83 -0.29 -4.14 -19.18
C ALA A 83 -1.67 -3.68 -18.71
N VAL A 84 -1.72 -2.84 -17.67
CA VAL A 84 -2.96 -2.24 -17.15
C VAL A 84 -3.47 -1.15 -18.10
N GLY A 85 -2.58 -0.31 -18.63
CA GLY A 85 -2.91 0.76 -19.56
C GLY A 85 -3.46 0.25 -20.89
N SER A 86 -2.94 -0.86 -21.41
CA SER A 86 -3.47 -1.55 -22.59
C SER A 86 -4.75 -2.36 -22.32
N ARG A 87 -5.22 -2.40 -21.08
CA ARG A 87 -6.37 -3.20 -20.62
C ARG A 87 -6.17 -4.72 -20.77
N ALA A 88 -4.95 -5.19 -20.94
CA ALA A 88 -4.63 -6.62 -20.96
C ALA A 88 -4.82 -7.26 -19.57
N LEU A 89 -4.58 -6.48 -18.50
CA LEU A 89 -4.77 -6.88 -17.12
C LEU A 89 -5.57 -5.82 -16.35
N THR A 90 -6.35 -6.28 -15.37
CA THR A 90 -6.90 -5.37 -14.35
C THR A 90 -5.80 -4.99 -13.35
N LEU A 91 -5.91 -3.83 -12.71
CA LEU A 91 -4.95 -3.41 -11.69
C LEU A 91 -4.81 -4.44 -10.57
N ALA A 92 -5.93 -4.99 -10.09
CA ALA A 92 -5.90 -6.02 -9.06
C ALA A 92 -5.18 -7.30 -9.52
N GLY A 93 -5.43 -7.75 -10.76
CA GLY A 93 -4.74 -8.90 -11.35
C GLY A 93 -3.24 -8.65 -11.50
N ALA A 94 -2.85 -7.47 -11.95
CA ALA A 94 -1.44 -7.07 -12.08
C ALA A 94 -0.72 -7.08 -10.71
N LEU A 95 -1.36 -6.56 -9.65
CA LEU A 95 -0.81 -6.56 -8.29
C LEU A 95 -0.62 -7.98 -7.73
N VAL A 96 -1.59 -8.87 -7.95
CA VAL A 96 -1.48 -10.27 -7.51
C VAL A 96 -0.35 -10.99 -8.24
N ILE A 97 -0.25 -10.83 -9.56
CA ILE A 97 0.82 -11.41 -10.37
C ILE A 97 2.19 -10.89 -9.91
N ALA A 98 2.34 -9.57 -9.74
CA ALA A 98 3.57 -8.96 -9.25
C ALA A 98 3.97 -9.55 -7.87
N ALA A 99 3.05 -9.59 -6.92
CA ALA A 99 3.31 -10.13 -5.58
C ALA A 99 3.80 -11.60 -5.61
N ILE A 100 3.19 -12.43 -6.46
CA ILE A 100 3.58 -13.85 -6.59
C ILE A 100 4.99 -13.97 -7.19
N PHE A 101 5.25 -13.29 -8.31
CA PHE A 101 6.53 -13.39 -9.00
C PHE A 101 7.68 -12.73 -8.26
N GLU A 102 7.46 -11.59 -7.61
CA GLU A 102 8.48 -10.96 -6.77
C GLU A 102 8.82 -11.80 -5.55
N SER A 103 7.81 -12.36 -4.87
CA SER A 103 8.05 -13.25 -3.73
C SER A 103 8.76 -14.54 -4.16
N ALA A 104 8.36 -15.13 -5.28
CA ALA A 104 9.04 -16.32 -5.83
C ALA A 104 10.49 -15.99 -6.24
N GLY A 105 10.72 -14.86 -6.88
CA GLY A 105 12.07 -14.41 -7.25
C GLY A 105 12.97 -14.20 -6.03
N ALA A 106 12.46 -13.58 -4.97
CA ALA A 106 13.18 -13.39 -3.72
C ALA A 106 13.54 -14.71 -3.02
N ILE A 107 12.67 -15.72 -3.09
CA ILE A 107 12.92 -17.04 -2.49
C ILE A 107 13.89 -17.88 -3.31
N LEU A 108 13.81 -17.82 -4.64
CA LEU A 108 14.58 -18.68 -5.54
C LEU A 108 15.96 -18.11 -5.90
N ALA A 109 16.11 -16.80 -5.94
CA ALA A 109 17.29 -16.09 -6.43
C ALA A 109 17.89 -15.08 -5.43
N GLY A 110 17.23 -14.87 -4.29
CA GLY A 110 17.67 -13.93 -3.24
C GLY A 110 18.68 -14.51 -2.25
#